data_70c6a27e312e4a7d2f92dc23071283c5
#
_entry.id   70c6a27e312e4a7d2f92dc23071283c5
#
_cell.length_a   1.000
_cell.length_b   1.000
_cell.length_c   1.000
_cell.angle_alpha   90.00
_cell.angle_beta   90.00
_cell.angle_gamma   90.00
#
_symmetry.space_group_name_H-M   'P 1'
#
loop_
_entity.id
_entity.type
_entity.pdbx_description
1 polymer ?
#
loop_
_entity_poly.entity_id
_entity_poly.type
_entity_poly.pdbx_seq_one_letter_code
_entity_poly.pdbx_strand_id
1 'polypeptide(L)'
;GHEAITGQINLEHRKPTDDERLFVNLYFDDELKPELNLSTALPVTRDKKLTTIVLAHGSMDTKSYDHNHDGFRDLPEARAMHVANRWLYAADNGLQLRWGFKVTAENRLGGRMGYENSMRDQMRQSALDGGSLYGSQIRNRGFNGYIKLGMPVGASVYDKDEQDEMRSNIAFVADFDHFNESSYFGLNDYAGNENSVSLNAMYSHYFTYRSSLIMGVSAHLQSFNERLVNDFVDNGRIEGRSYDMDHSENEAGLYAEYTYSIRDKFSLVAGARGDYNSFYDKYYFTPRGHIKWNITRLLTLRASAGLGYRSTNLVTDNIGVLATGRRFAFDGYAWNGDYDFHTLYRDFN
;
A
#
# COMPACT_ATOMS: atom_id res chain seq x y z
N GLY A 1 13.71 -6.80 2.90
CA GLY A 1 12.61 -7.75 2.76
C GLY A 1 11.86 -7.49 1.46
N HIS A 2 10.81 -8.24 1.20
CA HIS A 2 9.94 -8.06 0.06
C HIS A 2 9.35 -6.63 0.03
N GLU A 3 9.27 -6.03 -1.15
CA GLU A 3 8.75 -4.67 -1.43
C GLU A 3 9.45 -3.51 -0.69
N ALA A 4 10.55 -3.75 0.01
CA ALA A 4 11.23 -2.75 0.84
C ALA A 4 12.62 -2.34 0.30
N ILE A 5 12.71 -2.00 -0.99
CA ILE A 5 14.00 -1.61 -1.62
C ILE A 5 14.41 -0.19 -1.20
N THR A 6 13.46 0.74 -1.16
CA THR A 6 13.75 2.17 -0.93
C THR A 6 13.51 2.63 0.50
N GLY A 7 12.99 1.75 1.35
CA GLY A 7 12.62 2.05 2.72
C GLY A 7 11.19 1.68 3.07
N GLN A 8 10.81 1.91 4.31
CA GLN A 8 9.47 1.64 4.81
C GLN A 8 8.93 2.85 5.55
N ILE A 9 7.72 3.28 5.20
CA ILE A 9 6.97 4.29 5.94
C ILE A 9 5.95 3.56 6.80
N ASN A 10 6.08 3.65 8.12
CA ASN A 10 5.11 3.10 9.05
C ASN A 10 4.09 4.18 9.43
N LEU A 11 2.83 3.97 9.07
CA LEU A 11 1.72 4.86 9.45
C LEU A 11 0.99 4.26 10.65
N GLU A 12 1.18 4.85 11.81
CA GLU A 12 0.39 4.50 12.98
C GLU A 12 -0.91 5.30 12.99
N HIS A 13 -2.01 4.61 12.80
CA HIS A 13 -3.32 5.21 12.99
C HIS A 13 -3.61 5.44 14.48
N ARG A 14 -4.43 6.44 14.77
CA ARG A 14 -4.93 6.72 16.12
C ARG A 14 -5.56 5.46 16.75
N LYS A 15 -5.31 5.29 18.03
CA LYS A 15 -5.84 4.15 18.80
C LYS A 15 -7.18 4.53 19.40
N PRO A 16 -8.12 3.59 19.56
CA PRO A 16 -9.42 3.87 20.18
C PRO A 16 -9.33 4.38 21.63
N THR A 17 -8.17 4.15 22.30
CA THR A 17 -7.91 4.56 23.69
C THR A 17 -7.36 5.97 23.82
N ASP A 18 -6.77 6.51 22.76
CA ASP A 18 -5.93 7.70 22.81
C ASP A 18 -6.57 8.87 22.04
N ASP A 19 -7.77 8.68 21.51
CA ASP A 19 -8.45 9.69 20.70
C ASP A 19 -9.63 10.34 21.45
N GLU A 20 -10.02 11.50 20.96
CA GLU A 20 -11.19 12.22 21.44
C GLU A 20 -12.48 11.46 21.12
N ARG A 21 -13.51 11.66 21.93
CA ARG A 21 -14.81 11.03 21.67
C ARG A 21 -15.41 11.41 20.33
N LEU A 22 -15.18 12.63 19.90
CA LEU A 22 -15.62 13.16 18.62
C LEU A 22 -14.65 14.26 18.17
N PHE A 23 -14.08 14.08 17.02
CA PHE A 23 -13.32 15.08 16.30
C PHE A 23 -13.95 15.29 14.93
N VAL A 24 -14.24 16.55 14.60
CA VAL A 24 -14.75 16.96 13.28
C VAL A 24 -13.87 18.10 12.79
N ASN A 25 -13.33 17.94 11.60
CA ASN A 25 -12.58 18.98 10.92
C ASN A 25 -13.20 19.21 9.54
N LEU A 26 -13.56 20.46 9.27
CA LEU A 26 -14.01 20.92 7.96
C LEU A 26 -12.95 21.88 7.41
N TYR A 27 -12.53 21.63 6.20
CA TYR A 27 -11.59 22.46 5.49
C TYR A 27 -12.20 22.93 4.17
N PHE A 28 -11.95 24.17 3.84
CA PHE A 28 -12.26 24.79 2.55
C PHE A 28 -11.08 25.67 2.16
N ASP A 29 -10.67 25.62 0.94
CA ASP A 29 -9.72 26.58 0.37
C ASP A 29 -10.42 27.69 -0.42
N ASP A 30 -9.66 28.62 -0.97
CA ASP A 30 -10.16 29.73 -1.80
C ASP A 30 -10.77 29.26 -3.13
N GLU A 31 -10.48 28.02 -3.52
CA GLU A 31 -11.05 27.35 -4.68
C GLU A 31 -12.33 26.59 -4.36
N LEU A 32 -12.82 26.68 -3.11
CA LEU A 32 -14.01 25.98 -2.60
C LEU A 32 -13.91 24.46 -2.68
N LYS A 33 -12.75 23.90 -2.35
CA LYS A 33 -12.55 22.46 -2.20
C LYS A 33 -12.98 22.02 -0.81
N PRO A 34 -14.14 21.37 -0.64
CA PRO A 34 -14.56 20.87 0.66
C PRO A 34 -13.79 19.62 1.04
N GLU A 35 -13.37 19.57 2.30
CA GLU A 35 -12.81 18.40 2.95
C GLU A 35 -13.43 18.19 4.31
N LEU A 36 -13.88 16.99 4.61
CA LEU A 36 -14.42 16.58 5.89
C LEU A 36 -13.55 15.46 6.48
N ASN A 37 -13.08 15.67 7.70
CA ASN A 37 -12.45 14.65 8.51
C ASN A 37 -13.24 14.41 9.79
N LEU A 38 -13.55 13.15 10.05
CA LEU A 38 -14.30 12.71 11.23
C LEU A 38 -13.51 11.60 11.94
N SER A 39 -13.38 11.74 13.26
CA SER A 39 -12.91 10.67 14.14
C SER A 39 -13.84 10.55 15.34
N THR A 40 -14.21 9.34 15.71
CA THR A 40 -14.98 9.07 16.93
C THR A 40 -14.49 7.80 17.62
N ALA A 41 -14.01 7.93 18.87
CA ALA A 41 -13.51 6.85 19.69
C ALA A 41 -14.46 6.61 20.88
N LEU A 42 -14.92 5.36 21.01
CA LEU A 42 -15.94 4.97 22.00
C LEU A 42 -15.52 3.73 22.77
N PRO A 43 -15.59 3.75 24.11
CA PRO A 43 -15.62 2.52 24.89
C PRO A 43 -16.95 1.79 24.67
N VAL A 44 -16.89 0.51 24.30
CA VAL A 44 -18.08 -0.32 24.06
C VAL A 44 -18.54 -0.99 25.36
N THR A 45 -17.58 -1.40 26.18
CA THR A 45 -17.84 -2.01 27.49
C THR A 45 -17.59 -1.01 28.63
N ARG A 46 -18.28 -1.20 29.76
CA ARG A 46 -18.13 -0.32 30.94
C ARG A 46 -16.73 -0.35 31.54
N ASP A 47 -16.07 -1.50 31.47
CA ASP A 47 -14.69 -1.71 31.93
C ASP A 47 -13.64 -1.22 30.94
N LYS A 48 -14.08 -0.66 29.79
CA LYS A 48 -13.25 -0.14 28.70
C LYS A 48 -12.30 -1.16 28.06
N LYS A 49 -12.52 -2.47 28.30
CA LYS A 49 -11.70 -3.52 27.68
C LYS A 49 -11.96 -3.65 26.18
N LEU A 50 -13.17 -3.34 25.74
CA LEU A 50 -13.52 -3.28 24.32
C LEU A 50 -13.76 -1.82 23.92
N THR A 51 -12.96 -1.35 22.97
CA THR A 51 -13.04 0.01 22.44
C THR A 51 -13.09 -0.03 20.91
N THR A 52 -13.71 0.98 20.32
CA THR A 52 -13.78 1.14 18.86
C THR A 52 -13.50 2.58 18.46
N ILE A 53 -12.96 2.74 17.25
CA ILE A 53 -12.80 4.04 16.59
C ILE A 53 -13.31 3.94 15.14
N VAL A 54 -14.08 4.94 14.75
CA VAL A 54 -14.47 5.18 13.35
C VAL A 54 -13.73 6.40 12.85
N LEU A 55 -13.12 6.26 11.70
CA LEU A 55 -12.43 7.33 10.98
C LEU A 55 -13.11 7.48 9.62
N ALA A 56 -13.47 8.71 9.24
CA ALA A 56 -14.01 8.98 7.93
C ALA A 56 -13.36 10.24 7.35
N HIS A 57 -13.05 10.18 6.08
CA HIS A 57 -12.55 11.29 5.28
C HIS A 57 -13.33 11.37 3.99
N GLY A 58 -13.69 12.58 3.57
CA GLY A 58 -14.28 12.87 2.28
C GLY A 58 -13.74 14.18 1.73
N SER A 59 -13.38 14.19 0.46
CA SER A 59 -12.92 15.39 -0.24
C SER A 59 -13.46 15.45 -1.65
N MET A 60 -13.65 16.67 -2.14
CA MET A 60 -14.15 16.90 -3.48
C MET A 60 -13.49 18.14 -4.09
N ASP A 61 -12.87 17.96 -5.24
CA ASP A 61 -12.37 19.01 -6.11
C ASP A 61 -13.05 18.86 -7.46
N THR A 62 -13.93 19.78 -7.81
CA THR A 62 -14.72 19.72 -9.05
C THR A 62 -14.47 20.89 -9.98
N LYS A 63 -13.56 21.78 -9.61
CA LYS A 63 -13.18 22.91 -10.45
C LYS A 63 -11.99 22.54 -11.33
N SER A 64 -12.00 23.06 -12.52
CA SER A 64 -10.93 22.90 -13.50
C SER A 64 -10.19 24.23 -13.66
N TYR A 65 -8.86 24.18 -13.58
CA TYR A 65 -7.96 25.32 -13.74
C TYR A 65 -6.95 25.04 -14.85
N ASP A 66 -6.59 26.08 -15.57
CA ASP A 66 -5.60 26.11 -16.64
C ASP A 66 -4.82 27.44 -16.52
N HIS A 67 -3.87 27.49 -15.61
CA HIS A 67 -3.09 28.70 -15.33
C HIS A 67 -2.02 28.96 -16.37
N ASN A 68 -1.55 27.92 -17.06
CA ASN A 68 -0.54 28.01 -18.10
C ASN A 68 -1.13 28.23 -19.50
N HIS A 69 -2.49 28.17 -19.62
CA HIS A 69 -3.24 28.38 -20.86
C HIS A 69 -2.90 27.41 -22.00
N ASP A 70 -2.57 26.16 -21.66
CA ASP A 70 -2.30 25.11 -22.64
C ASP A 70 -3.57 24.34 -23.08
N GLY A 71 -4.70 24.65 -22.45
CA GLY A 71 -6.00 24.03 -22.71
C GLY A 71 -6.23 22.71 -21.98
N PHE A 72 -5.33 22.36 -21.03
CA PHE A 72 -5.47 21.20 -20.16
C PHE A 72 -5.70 21.63 -18.70
N ARG A 73 -6.32 20.74 -17.93
CA ARG A 73 -6.43 20.92 -16.48
C ARG A 73 -5.07 20.76 -15.84
N ASP A 74 -4.68 21.73 -15.02
CA ASP A 74 -3.44 21.66 -14.21
C ASP A 74 -3.52 20.54 -13.16
N LEU A 75 -4.72 20.33 -12.60
CA LEU A 75 -5.03 19.27 -11.66
C LEU A 75 -6.31 18.54 -12.10
N PRO A 76 -6.39 17.22 -11.91
CA PRO A 76 -7.62 16.48 -12.19
C PRO A 76 -8.73 16.86 -11.20
N GLU A 77 -9.97 16.89 -11.68
CA GLU A 77 -11.12 16.84 -10.77
C GLU A 77 -11.04 15.56 -9.94
N ALA A 78 -11.20 15.67 -8.63
CA ALA A 78 -11.02 14.55 -7.71
C ALA A 78 -12.18 14.44 -6.74
N ARG A 79 -12.57 13.21 -6.44
CA ARG A 79 -13.48 12.87 -5.36
C ARG A 79 -12.91 11.69 -4.62
N ALA A 80 -12.82 11.79 -3.29
CA ALA A 80 -12.32 10.72 -2.45
C ALA A 80 -13.20 10.50 -1.23
N MET A 81 -13.36 9.25 -0.87
CA MET A 81 -14.01 8.81 0.36
C MET A 81 -13.21 7.67 0.99
N HIS A 82 -12.89 7.81 2.26
CA HIS A 82 -12.20 6.80 3.05
C HIS A 82 -12.95 6.61 4.37
N VAL A 83 -13.28 5.37 4.70
CA VAL A 83 -13.91 5.02 5.98
C VAL A 83 -13.16 3.84 6.58
N ALA A 84 -12.79 3.96 7.85
CA ALA A 84 -12.19 2.87 8.59
C ALA A 84 -12.89 2.71 9.95
N ASN A 85 -13.07 1.45 10.34
CA ASN A 85 -13.50 1.11 11.69
C ASN A 85 -12.50 0.14 12.29
N ARG A 86 -12.05 0.43 13.50
CA ARG A 86 -11.04 -0.33 14.22
C ARG A 86 -11.52 -0.64 15.62
N TRP A 87 -11.19 -1.83 16.07
CA TRP A 87 -11.56 -2.36 17.37
C TRP A 87 -10.31 -2.81 18.12
N LEU A 88 -10.35 -2.64 19.42
CA LEU A 88 -9.34 -3.13 20.35
C LEU A 88 -10.06 -3.78 21.54
N TYR A 89 -9.73 -5.03 21.75
CA TYR A 89 -10.04 -5.73 23.00
C TYR A 89 -8.73 -5.98 23.77
N ALA A 90 -8.69 -5.57 25.03
CA ALA A 90 -7.54 -5.75 25.91
C ALA A 90 -7.98 -6.46 27.20
N ALA A 91 -7.51 -7.67 27.41
CA ALA A 91 -7.80 -8.45 28.60
C ALA A 91 -6.80 -8.18 29.74
N ASP A 92 -7.21 -8.44 30.97
CA ASP A 92 -6.37 -8.21 32.17
C ASP A 92 -5.08 -9.06 32.20
N ASN A 93 -5.07 -10.20 31.53
CA ASN A 93 -3.88 -11.07 31.40
C ASN A 93 -2.90 -10.59 30.33
N GLY A 94 -3.14 -9.43 29.70
CA GLY A 94 -2.31 -8.82 28.67
C GLY A 94 -2.60 -9.31 27.25
N LEU A 95 -3.56 -10.23 27.04
CA LEU A 95 -4.03 -10.59 25.70
C LEU A 95 -4.67 -9.38 25.04
N GLN A 96 -4.27 -9.10 23.81
CA GLN A 96 -4.84 -8.04 22.97
C GLN A 96 -5.33 -8.63 21.65
N LEU A 97 -6.56 -8.29 21.29
CA LEU A 97 -7.14 -8.58 19.99
C LEU A 97 -7.49 -7.26 19.31
N ARG A 98 -6.96 -7.05 18.11
CA ARG A 98 -7.25 -5.88 17.28
C ARG A 98 -7.79 -6.36 15.96
N TRP A 99 -8.87 -5.76 15.49
CA TRP A 99 -9.40 -6.02 14.15
C TRP A 99 -10.02 -4.76 13.59
N GLY A 100 -10.23 -4.75 12.31
CA GLY A 100 -10.87 -3.63 11.66
C GLY A 100 -10.96 -3.81 10.17
N PHE A 101 -11.61 -2.83 9.54
CA PHE A 101 -11.67 -2.74 8.10
C PHE A 101 -11.53 -1.29 7.64
N LYS A 102 -11.14 -1.14 6.39
CA LYS A 102 -11.06 0.14 5.68
C LYS A 102 -11.66 -0.02 4.29
N VAL A 103 -12.46 0.96 3.90
CA VAL A 103 -13.02 1.09 2.54
C VAL A 103 -12.51 2.40 1.94
N THR A 104 -12.08 2.36 0.70
CA THR A 104 -11.65 3.54 -0.05
C THR A 104 -12.35 3.59 -1.40
N ALA A 105 -12.70 4.78 -1.83
CA ALA A 105 -13.20 5.04 -3.17
C ALA A 105 -12.67 6.38 -3.66
N GLU A 106 -12.01 6.36 -4.80
CA GLU A 106 -11.46 7.56 -5.43
C GLU A 106 -11.86 7.60 -6.90
N ASN A 107 -12.10 8.81 -7.40
CA ASN A 107 -12.33 9.07 -8.81
C ASN A 107 -11.60 10.37 -9.17
N ARG A 108 -10.77 10.30 -10.21
CA ARG A 108 -10.01 11.44 -10.74
C ARG A 108 -10.27 11.56 -12.22
N LEU A 109 -10.65 12.76 -12.69
CA LEU A 109 -10.93 13.07 -14.09
C LEU A 109 -9.98 14.16 -14.56
N GLY A 110 -9.09 13.84 -15.48
CA GLY A 110 -8.14 14.74 -16.11
C GLY A 110 -8.42 14.97 -17.59
N GLY A 111 -7.57 15.75 -18.24
CA GLY A 111 -7.64 16.01 -19.66
C GLY A 111 -7.88 17.48 -20.01
N ARG A 112 -8.39 17.73 -21.21
CA ARG A 112 -8.66 19.09 -21.68
C ARG A 112 -9.70 19.81 -20.84
N MET A 113 -9.59 21.13 -20.81
CA MET A 113 -10.61 21.99 -20.22
C MET A 113 -11.97 21.72 -20.87
N GLY A 114 -13.02 21.59 -20.04
CA GLY A 114 -14.38 21.25 -20.48
C GLY A 114 -14.61 19.77 -20.85
N TYR A 115 -13.59 18.91 -20.75
CA TYR A 115 -13.82 17.46 -20.94
C TYR A 115 -14.62 16.88 -19.78
N GLU A 116 -15.64 16.09 -20.11
CA GLU A 116 -16.45 15.33 -19.16
C GLU A 116 -16.41 13.84 -19.50
N ASN A 117 -16.61 12.98 -18.51
CA ASN A 117 -16.60 11.53 -18.73
C ASN A 117 -17.67 11.06 -19.74
N SER A 118 -18.78 11.77 -19.86
CA SER A 118 -19.82 11.57 -20.87
C SER A 118 -19.35 11.80 -22.31
N MET A 119 -18.24 12.50 -22.50
CA MET A 119 -17.67 12.82 -23.81
C MET A 119 -16.71 11.75 -24.34
N ARG A 120 -16.63 10.58 -23.72
CA ARG A 120 -15.68 9.53 -24.12
C ARG A 120 -15.85 9.09 -25.57
N ASP A 121 -17.10 8.90 -26.04
CA ASP A 121 -17.35 8.53 -27.42
C ASP A 121 -16.99 9.66 -28.39
N GLN A 122 -17.23 10.91 -27.98
CA GLN A 122 -16.82 12.08 -28.76
C GLN A 122 -15.29 12.18 -28.84
N MET A 123 -14.57 11.84 -27.78
CA MET A 123 -13.11 11.78 -27.78
C MET A 123 -12.60 10.73 -28.78
N ARG A 124 -13.20 9.54 -28.82
CA ARG A 124 -12.86 8.48 -29.79
C ARG A 124 -13.12 8.95 -31.23
N GLN A 125 -14.23 9.62 -31.48
CA GLN A 125 -14.55 10.20 -32.79
C GLN A 125 -13.55 11.33 -33.12
N SER A 126 -13.26 12.21 -32.20
CA SER A 126 -12.27 13.28 -32.38
C SER A 126 -10.90 12.72 -32.78
N ALA A 127 -10.48 11.61 -32.16
CA ALA A 127 -9.21 10.98 -32.54
C ALA A 127 -9.22 10.45 -33.98
N LEU A 128 -10.34 9.90 -34.46
CA LEU A 128 -10.50 9.46 -35.86
C LEU A 128 -10.42 10.64 -36.85
N ASP A 129 -11.00 11.77 -36.46
CA ASP A 129 -11.04 12.99 -37.29
C ASP A 129 -9.74 13.81 -37.20
N GLY A 130 -8.72 13.32 -36.52
CA GLY A 130 -7.45 14.04 -36.29
C GLY A 130 -7.58 15.19 -35.32
N GLY A 131 -8.63 15.24 -34.53
CA GLY A 131 -8.87 16.24 -33.49
C GLY A 131 -8.03 16.02 -32.24
N SER A 132 -8.13 16.95 -31.30
CA SER A 132 -7.29 17.01 -30.11
C SER A 132 -8.06 16.86 -28.79
N LEU A 133 -9.31 16.39 -28.83
CA LEU A 133 -10.07 16.13 -27.60
C LEU A 133 -9.42 14.98 -26.85
N TYR A 134 -9.01 15.24 -25.59
CA TYR A 134 -8.35 14.28 -24.74
C TYR A 134 -8.93 14.31 -23.33
N GLY A 135 -9.11 13.14 -22.77
CA GLY A 135 -9.54 12.96 -21.40
C GLY A 135 -8.93 11.70 -20.79
N SER A 136 -8.81 11.70 -19.48
CA SER A 136 -8.37 10.55 -18.69
C SER A 136 -9.21 10.42 -17.43
N GLN A 137 -9.41 9.20 -16.98
CA GLN A 137 -10.08 8.94 -15.71
C GLN A 137 -9.40 7.79 -14.99
N ILE A 138 -9.25 7.93 -13.66
CA ILE A 138 -8.78 6.87 -12.77
C ILE A 138 -9.86 6.68 -11.70
N ARG A 139 -10.35 5.47 -11.55
CA ARG A 139 -11.29 5.06 -10.49
C ARG A 139 -10.67 3.95 -9.67
N ASN A 140 -10.48 4.21 -8.39
CA ASN A 140 -9.94 3.26 -7.44
C ASN A 140 -10.98 2.91 -6.39
N ARG A 141 -11.08 1.62 -6.07
CA ARG A 141 -11.87 1.11 -4.96
C ARG A 141 -11.02 0.11 -4.20
N GLY A 142 -11.04 0.22 -2.89
CA GLY A 142 -10.27 -0.67 -2.03
C GLY A 142 -11.07 -1.10 -0.82
N PHE A 143 -10.83 -2.31 -0.41
CA PHE A 143 -11.24 -2.87 0.87
C PHE A 143 -10.04 -3.52 1.53
N ASN A 144 -9.77 -3.15 2.78
CA ASN A 144 -8.79 -3.81 3.63
C ASN A 144 -9.48 -4.29 4.89
N GLY A 145 -9.18 -5.52 5.32
CA GLY A 145 -9.62 -6.08 6.59
C GLY A 145 -8.47 -6.76 7.30
N TYR A 146 -8.33 -6.57 8.60
CA TYR A 146 -7.25 -7.17 9.36
C TYR A 146 -7.70 -7.68 10.73
N ILE A 147 -6.94 -8.66 11.24
CA ILE A 147 -7.01 -9.15 12.61
C ILE A 147 -5.59 -9.34 13.14
N LYS A 148 -5.35 -8.88 14.37
CA LYS A 148 -4.09 -9.04 15.08
C LYS A 148 -4.35 -9.51 16.51
N LEU A 149 -3.80 -10.67 16.84
CA LEU A 149 -3.82 -11.24 18.17
C LEU A 149 -2.42 -11.16 18.77
N GLY A 150 -2.29 -10.65 19.98
CA GLY A 150 -1.06 -10.64 20.75
C GLY A 150 -1.28 -11.21 22.15
N MET A 151 -0.39 -12.09 22.58
CA MET A 151 -0.49 -12.75 23.87
C MET A 151 0.89 -12.77 24.55
N PRO A 152 1.02 -12.19 25.74
CA PRO A 152 2.24 -12.33 26.53
C PRO A 152 2.42 -13.78 27.01
N VAL A 153 3.66 -14.27 26.95
CA VAL A 153 4.02 -15.64 27.35
C VAL A 153 5.31 -15.63 28.18
N GLY A 154 5.44 -16.65 29.04
CA GLY A 154 6.66 -16.81 29.84
C GLY A 154 6.75 -15.83 31.03
N ALA A 155 7.92 -15.84 31.67
CA ALA A 155 8.23 -14.98 32.80
C ALA A 155 8.61 -13.58 32.30
N SER A 156 8.37 -12.58 33.14
CA SER A 156 8.77 -11.20 32.87
C SER A 156 10.25 -11.00 33.12
N VAL A 157 10.85 -10.15 32.33
CA VAL A 157 12.20 -9.60 32.55
C VAL A 157 12.03 -8.18 33.04
N TYR A 158 12.56 -7.89 34.20
CA TYR A 158 12.40 -6.60 34.87
C TYR A 158 13.63 -5.72 34.68
N ASP A 159 13.44 -4.51 34.24
CA ASP A 159 14.45 -3.46 34.26
C ASP A 159 14.35 -2.66 35.56
N LYS A 160 15.35 -2.81 36.43
CA LYS A 160 15.39 -2.12 37.74
C LYS A 160 15.58 -0.61 37.62
N ASP A 161 16.21 -0.16 36.55
CA ASP A 161 16.57 1.24 36.37
C ASP A 161 15.34 2.06 35.85
N GLU A 162 14.45 1.40 35.11
CA GLU A 162 13.26 2.04 34.54
C GLU A 162 11.95 1.64 35.23
N GLN A 163 11.99 0.66 36.11
CA GLN A 163 10.78 0.03 36.68
C GLN A 163 9.84 -0.53 35.60
N ASP A 164 10.42 -0.96 34.48
CA ASP A 164 9.68 -1.45 33.33
C ASP A 164 9.74 -2.98 33.25
N GLU A 165 8.62 -3.59 32.91
CA GLU A 165 8.44 -5.03 32.82
C GLU A 165 8.27 -5.45 31.36
N MET A 166 9.24 -6.24 30.85
CA MET A 166 9.21 -6.78 29.51
C MET A 166 8.78 -8.24 29.53
N ARG A 167 7.82 -8.62 28.70
CA ARG A 167 7.38 -10.02 28.57
C ARG A 167 7.52 -10.49 27.13
N SER A 168 8.00 -11.72 27.01
CA SER A 168 7.95 -12.42 25.73
C SER A 168 6.51 -12.51 25.24
N ASN A 169 6.29 -12.49 23.95
CA ASN A 169 4.94 -12.55 23.40
C ASN A 169 4.88 -13.38 22.12
N ILE A 170 3.71 -13.92 21.84
CA ILE A 170 3.34 -14.52 20.58
C ILE A 170 2.32 -13.58 19.92
N ALA A 171 2.49 -13.33 18.64
CA ALA A 171 1.53 -12.54 17.88
C ALA A 171 1.19 -13.23 16.55
N PHE A 172 -0.08 -13.11 16.17
CA PHE A 172 -0.61 -13.53 14.88
C PHE A 172 -1.23 -12.31 14.21
N VAL A 173 -0.93 -12.12 12.94
CA VAL A 173 -1.51 -11.07 12.11
C VAL A 173 -2.03 -11.72 10.84
N ALA A 174 -3.27 -11.44 10.50
CA ALA A 174 -3.84 -11.73 9.20
C ALA A 174 -4.42 -10.45 8.63
N ASP A 175 -4.17 -10.23 7.36
CA ASP A 175 -4.59 -9.07 6.61
C ASP A 175 -5.12 -9.51 5.25
N PHE A 176 -6.20 -8.89 4.81
CA PHE A 176 -6.81 -9.12 3.50
C PHE A 176 -7.01 -7.78 2.81
N ASP A 177 -6.52 -7.66 1.58
CA ASP A 177 -6.73 -6.52 0.73
C ASP A 177 -7.43 -6.93 -0.57
N HIS A 178 -8.39 -6.11 -0.98
CA HIS A 178 -8.97 -6.11 -2.30
C HIS A 178 -8.83 -4.72 -2.89
N PHE A 179 -8.21 -4.61 -4.04
CA PHE A 179 -8.05 -3.36 -4.77
C PHE A 179 -8.56 -3.52 -6.20
N ASN A 180 -9.33 -2.55 -6.65
CA ASN A 180 -9.82 -2.47 -8.02
C ASN A 180 -9.49 -1.11 -8.61
N GLU A 181 -8.85 -1.11 -9.76
CA GLU A 181 -8.65 0.06 -10.60
C GLU A 181 -9.36 -0.11 -11.93
N SER A 182 -10.02 0.95 -12.38
CA SER A 182 -10.55 1.08 -13.74
C SER A 182 -10.17 2.47 -14.25
N SER A 183 -9.30 2.51 -15.23
CA SER A 183 -8.76 3.76 -15.76
C SER A 183 -8.76 3.79 -17.29
N TYR A 184 -8.77 5.01 -17.85
CA TYR A 184 -8.46 5.23 -19.24
C TYR A 184 -7.63 6.51 -19.42
N PHE A 185 -6.81 6.52 -20.45
CA PHE A 185 -5.96 7.62 -20.85
C PHE A 185 -6.08 7.80 -22.37
N GLY A 186 -6.94 8.74 -22.80
CA GLY A 186 -7.31 8.85 -24.20
C GLY A 186 -7.97 7.58 -24.71
N LEU A 187 -7.33 6.89 -25.65
CA LEU A 187 -7.85 5.65 -26.24
C LEU A 187 -7.43 4.39 -25.48
N ASN A 188 -6.50 4.49 -24.53
CA ASN A 188 -6.02 3.33 -23.78
C ASN A 188 -6.88 3.08 -22.54
N ASP A 189 -7.23 1.82 -22.31
CA ASP A 189 -7.97 1.37 -21.13
C ASP A 189 -7.13 0.42 -20.29
N TYR A 190 -7.25 0.56 -18.98
CA TYR A 190 -6.70 -0.37 -18.02
C TYR A 190 -7.75 -0.76 -16.98
N ALA A 191 -7.84 -2.04 -16.70
CA ALA A 191 -8.64 -2.57 -15.61
C ALA A 191 -7.80 -3.59 -14.82
N GLY A 192 -7.69 -3.40 -13.52
CA GLY A 192 -6.93 -4.26 -12.63
C GLY A 192 -7.73 -4.60 -11.36
N ASN A 193 -7.67 -5.85 -10.96
CA ASN A 193 -8.12 -6.32 -9.66
C ASN A 193 -6.97 -7.04 -8.97
N GLU A 194 -6.68 -6.65 -7.75
CA GLU A 194 -5.75 -7.31 -6.86
C GLU A 194 -6.49 -7.86 -5.66
N ASN A 195 -6.22 -9.11 -5.31
CA ASN A 195 -6.61 -9.68 -4.03
C ASN A 195 -5.35 -10.18 -3.34
N SER A 196 -5.14 -9.80 -2.09
CA SER A 196 -4.01 -10.28 -1.32
C SER A 196 -4.41 -10.73 0.08
N VAL A 197 -3.71 -11.75 0.58
CA VAL A 197 -3.80 -12.23 1.94
C VAL A 197 -2.40 -12.28 2.52
N SER A 198 -2.17 -11.57 3.62
CA SER A 198 -0.93 -11.62 4.37
C SER A 198 -1.15 -12.33 5.71
N LEU A 199 -0.33 -13.32 6.00
CA LEU A 199 -0.33 -14.04 7.26
C LEU A 199 1.04 -13.91 7.91
N ASN A 200 1.07 -13.63 9.21
CA ASN A 200 2.32 -13.54 9.95
C ASN A 200 2.13 -14.13 11.36
N ALA A 201 3.00 -15.04 11.75
CA ALA A 201 3.10 -15.55 13.11
C ALA A 201 4.49 -15.25 13.65
N MET A 202 4.57 -14.61 14.80
CA MET A 202 5.83 -14.18 15.39
C MET A 202 5.91 -14.49 16.87
N TYR A 203 7.13 -14.80 17.30
CA TYR A 203 7.50 -14.94 18.69
C TYR A 203 8.60 -13.95 19.03
N SER A 204 8.36 -13.14 20.04
CA SER A 204 9.32 -12.18 20.59
C SER A 204 9.79 -12.68 21.95
N HIS A 205 11.08 -12.92 22.09
CA HIS A 205 11.71 -13.40 23.33
C HIS A 205 12.65 -12.34 23.90
N TYR A 206 12.50 -12.04 25.18
CA TYR A 206 13.41 -11.20 25.93
C TYR A 206 14.34 -12.07 26.76
N PHE A 207 15.64 -12.09 26.41
CA PHE A 207 16.67 -12.75 27.23
C PHE A 207 17.00 -11.91 28.46
N THR A 208 17.10 -10.61 28.26
CA THR A 208 17.34 -9.59 29.29
C THR A 208 16.59 -8.32 28.86
N TYR A 209 16.55 -7.33 29.74
CA TYR A 209 16.02 -6.01 29.36
C TYR A 209 16.84 -5.31 28.25
N ARG A 210 18.07 -5.78 27.97
CA ARG A 210 18.94 -5.25 26.90
C ARG A 210 18.91 -6.06 25.62
N SER A 211 18.43 -7.29 25.66
CA SER A 211 18.54 -8.19 24.52
C SER A 211 17.25 -8.94 24.26
N SER A 212 16.82 -8.90 23.03
CA SER A 212 15.63 -9.61 22.56
C SER A 212 15.86 -10.24 21.18
N LEU A 213 15.08 -11.28 20.89
CA LEU A 213 15.05 -11.96 19.62
C LEU A 213 13.60 -12.04 19.15
N ILE A 214 13.33 -11.60 17.95
CA ILE A 214 12.06 -11.81 17.25
C ILE A 214 12.29 -12.86 16.18
N MET A 215 11.44 -13.87 16.14
CA MET A 215 11.43 -14.89 15.08
C MET A 215 10.01 -14.99 14.53
N GLY A 216 9.88 -15.29 13.25
CA GLY A 216 8.55 -15.45 12.68
C GLY A 216 8.55 -16.15 11.34
N VAL A 217 7.33 -16.52 10.97
CA VAL A 217 6.98 -17.07 9.66
C VAL A 217 5.94 -16.17 9.04
N SER A 218 6.01 -15.99 7.74
CA SER A 218 5.04 -15.21 7.00
C SER A 218 4.65 -15.91 5.70
N ALA A 219 3.42 -15.67 5.26
CA ALA A 219 2.96 -16.01 3.93
C ALA A 219 2.26 -14.79 3.34
N HIS A 220 2.49 -14.54 2.07
CA HIS A 220 1.83 -13.51 1.29
C HIS A 220 1.32 -14.14 0.01
N LEU A 221 0.02 -14.06 -0.22
CA LEU A 221 -0.67 -14.69 -1.34
C LEU A 221 -1.35 -13.56 -2.12
N GLN A 222 -0.97 -13.40 -3.38
CA GLN A 222 -1.52 -12.35 -4.24
C GLN A 222 -2.05 -12.94 -5.54
N SER A 223 -3.15 -12.37 -6.02
CA SER A 223 -3.73 -12.67 -7.31
C SER A 223 -4.07 -11.36 -8.01
N PHE A 224 -3.56 -11.22 -9.21
CA PHE A 224 -3.76 -10.07 -10.09
C PHE A 224 -4.57 -10.51 -11.30
N ASN A 225 -5.66 -9.79 -11.59
CA ASN A 225 -6.40 -9.92 -12.83
C ASN A 225 -6.33 -8.56 -13.52
N GLU A 226 -5.53 -8.47 -14.56
CA GLU A 226 -5.21 -7.21 -15.22
C GLU A 226 -5.49 -7.30 -16.71
N ARG A 227 -6.10 -6.26 -17.24
CA ARG A 227 -6.36 -6.12 -18.67
C ARG A 227 -5.97 -4.73 -19.14
N LEU A 228 -5.12 -4.69 -20.14
CA LEU A 228 -4.75 -3.48 -20.88
C LEU A 228 -5.35 -3.54 -22.28
N VAL A 229 -6.04 -2.49 -22.70
CA VAL A 229 -6.43 -2.27 -24.09
C VAL A 229 -5.67 -1.07 -24.61
N ASN A 230 -4.85 -1.28 -25.63
CA ASN A 230 -4.14 -0.21 -26.33
C ASN A 230 -4.82 0.02 -27.69
N ASP A 231 -5.69 0.99 -27.73
CA ASP A 231 -6.33 1.46 -28.96
C ASP A 231 -5.50 2.58 -29.59
N PHE A 232 -5.36 2.56 -30.89
CA PHE A 232 -4.66 3.59 -31.66
C PHE A 232 -5.34 3.82 -33.00
N VAL A 233 -5.13 5.00 -33.60
CA VAL A 233 -5.69 5.31 -34.92
C VAL A 233 -4.70 4.85 -35.99
N ASP A 234 -5.17 4.00 -36.90
CA ASP A 234 -4.43 3.60 -38.10
C ASP A 234 -5.37 3.65 -39.32
N ASN A 235 -4.91 4.31 -40.39
CA ASN A 235 -5.65 4.46 -41.66
C ASN A 235 -7.11 4.91 -41.48
N GLY A 236 -7.35 5.86 -40.54
CA GLY A 236 -8.69 6.40 -40.25
C GLY A 236 -9.63 5.44 -39.52
N ARG A 237 -9.10 4.43 -38.88
CA ARG A 237 -9.82 3.48 -38.02
C ARG A 237 -9.16 3.37 -36.66
N ILE A 238 -9.97 3.11 -35.62
CA ILE A 238 -9.42 2.70 -34.32
C ILE A 238 -9.15 1.20 -34.41
N GLU A 239 -7.88 0.86 -34.32
CA GLU A 239 -7.42 -0.51 -34.13
C GLU A 239 -6.96 -0.67 -32.70
N GLY A 240 -7.22 -1.82 -32.10
CA GLY A 240 -6.90 -2.07 -30.70
C GLY A 240 -6.24 -3.42 -30.48
N ARG A 241 -5.53 -3.50 -29.36
CA ARG A 241 -4.97 -4.72 -28.83
C ARG A 241 -5.33 -4.85 -27.38
N SER A 242 -5.74 -6.04 -27.01
CA SER A 242 -6.02 -6.38 -25.62
C SER A 242 -4.92 -7.32 -25.12
N TYR A 243 -4.43 -7.04 -23.92
CA TYR A 243 -3.44 -7.83 -23.22
C TYR A 243 -4.03 -8.21 -21.87
N ASP A 244 -4.21 -9.50 -21.65
CA ASP A 244 -4.61 -10.05 -20.35
C ASP A 244 -3.33 -10.46 -19.62
N MET A 245 -3.12 -9.90 -18.41
CA MET A 245 -1.88 -10.03 -17.64
C MET A 245 -2.15 -10.68 -16.28
N ASP A 246 -3.09 -11.62 -16.28
CA ASP A 246 -3.48 -12.32 -15.05
C ASP A 246 -2.33 -13.15 -14.51
N HIS A 247 -2.01 -12.99 -13.23
CA HIS A 247 -0.97 -13.78 -12.57
C HIS A 247 -1.24 -13.92 -11.07
N SER A 248 -0.53 -14.84 -10.44
CA SER A 248 -0.54 -15.02 -9.00
C SER A 248 0.88 -15.10 -8.49
N GLU A 249 1.15 -14.40 -7.40
CA GLU A 249 2.42 -14.40 -6.71
C GLU A 249 2.22 -14.84 -5.27
N ASN A 250 2.87 -15.95 -4.90
CA ASN A 250 2.79 -16.47 -3.54
C ASN A 250 4.19 -16.49 -2.94
N GLU A 251 4.32 -15.97 -1.75
CA GLU A 251 5.56 -15.89 -1.00
C GLU A 251 5.41 -16.53 0.37
N ALA A 252 6.41 -17.31 0.77
CA ALA A 252 6.54 -17.85 2.10
C ALA A 252 7.92 -17.53 2.65
N GLY A 253 7.98 -17.01 3.88
CA GLY A 253 9.23 -16.53 4.46
C GLY A 253 9.42 -16.90 5.92
N LEU A 254 10.70 -17.00 6.29
CA LEU A 254 11.18 -17.15 7.67
C LEU A 254 12.08 -15.97 7.99
N TYR A 255 11.98 -15.44 9.20
CA TYR A 255 12.86 -14.34 9.62
C TYR A 255 13.23 -14.43 11.09
N ALA A 256 14.39 -13.84 11.39
CA ALA A 256 14.84 -13.61 12.75
C ALA A 256 15.54 -12.25 12.85
N GLU A 257 15.33 -11.57 13.97
CA GLU A 257 15.96 -10.29 14.26
C GLU A 257 16.36 -10.23 15.73
N TYR A 258 17.63 -9.99 15.97
CA TYR A 258 18.20 -9.79 17.29
C TYR A 258 18.40 -8.30 17.55
N THR A 259 17.95 -7.84 18.71
CA THR A 259 18.15 -6.48 19.20
C THR A 259 18.96 -6.51 20.48
N TYR A 260 20.01 -5.68 20.52
CA TYR A 260 20.77 -5.38 21.74
C TYR A 260 20.81 -3.88 21.96
N SER A 261 20.41 -3.42 23.14
CA SER A 261 20.33 -2.00 23.45
C SER A 261 20.87 -1.69 24.85
N ILE A 262 21.77 -0.72 24.92
CA ILE A 262 22.17 -0.05 26.15
C ILE A 262 21.58 1.36 26.05
N ARG A 263 20.65 1.66 26.95
CA ARG A 263 19.91 2.92 26.94
C ARG A 263 20.86 4.12 26.77
N ASP A 264 20.42 5.06 25.95
CA ASP A 264 21.10 6.33 25.64
C ASP A 264 22.57 6.21 25.18
N LYS A 265 23.09 4.99 25.01
CA LYS A 265 24.47 4.76 24.63
C LYS A 265 24.66 4.01 23.34
N PHE A 266 24.02 2.85 23.20
CA PHE A 266 24.26 1.96 22.07
C PHE A 266 23.02 1.14 21.74
N SER A 267 22.72 0.95 20.46
CA SER A 267 21.72 0.02 19.97
C SER A 267 22.22 -0.68 18.71
N LEU A 268 22.08 -1.99 18.69
CA LEU A 268 22.36 -2.86 17.56
C LEU A 268 21.10 -3.64 17.24
N VAL A 269 20.70 -3.63 15.96
CA VAL A 269 19.68 -4.53 15.41
C VAL A 269 20.32 -5.29 14.27
N ALA A 270 20.25 -6.61 14.31
CA ALA A 270 20.74 -7.49 13.25
C ALA A 270 19.67 -8.52 12.93
N GLY A 271 19.29 -8.60 11.67
CA GLY A 271 18.25 -9.51 11.22
C GLY A 271 18.57 -10.15 9.89
N ALA A 272 17.91 -11.26 9.63
CA ALA A 272 17.94 -11.94 8.35
C ALA A 272 16.56 -12.52 8.05
N ARG A 273 16.23 -12.55 6.76
CA ARG A 273 15.00 -13.13 6.25
C ARG A 273 15.31 -13.97 5.01
N GLY A 274 14.69 -15.13 4.92
CA GLY A 274 14.71 -15.99 3.73
C GLY A 274 13.28 -16.18 3.23
N ASP A 275 13.06 -15.93 1.94
CA ASP A 275 11.78 -16.03 1.28
C ASP A 275 11.87 -16.94 0.06
N TYR A 276 10.81 -17.68 -0.19
CA TYR A 276 10.55 -18.35 -1.45
C TYR A 276 9.40 -17.66 -2.16
N ASN A 277 9.62 -17.28 -3.42
CA ASN A 277 8.61 -16.67 -4.27
C ASN A 277 8.25 -17.63 -5.40
N SER A 278 6.97 -18.01 -5.47
CA SER A 278 6.48 -19.02 -6.41
C SER A 278 6.40 -18.52 -7.85
N PHE A 279 6.23 -17.22 -8.05
CA PHE A 279 6.11 -16.63 -9.40
C PHE A 279 7.44 -16.66 -10.15
N TYR A 280 8.54 -16.31 -9.44
CA TYR A 280 9.90 -16.34 -9.99
C TYR A 280 10.59 -17.69 -9.80
N ASP A 281 10.01 -18.60 -9.00
CA ASP A 281 10.64 -19.87 -8.57
C ASP A 281 12.04 -19.64 -7.99
N LYS A 282 12.16 -18.65 -7.11
CA LYS A 282 13.44 -18.21 -6.55
C LYS A 282 13.40 -18.10 -5.03
N TYR A 283 14.55 -18.34 -4.42
CA TYR A 283 14.81 -18.04 -3.01
C TYR A 283 15.57 -16.73 -2.89
N TYR A 284 15.11 -15.88 -1.96
CA TYR A 284 15.74 -14.62 -1.65
C TYR A 284 16.25 -14.62 -0.21
N PHE A 285 17.45 -14.08 0.01
CA PHE A 285 18.01 -13.89 1.34
C PHE A 285 18.31 -12.41 1.56
N THR A 286 17.67 -11.84 2.58
CA THR A 286 17.72 -10.39 2.84
C THR A 286 18.22 -10.11 4.28
N PRO A 287 19.54 -10.04 4.49
CA PRO A 287 20.11 -9.59 5.76
C PRO A 287 19.93 -8.08 5.93
N ARG A 288 19.84 -7.64 7.20
CA ARG A 288 19.82 -6.22 7.57
C ARG A 288 20.54 -5.97 8.88
N GLY A 289 21.12 -4.79 9.02
CA GLY A 289 21.76 -4.36 10.24
C GLY A 289 21.65 -2.87 10.48
N HIS A 290 21.45 -2.48 11.73
CA HIS A 290 21.38 -1.08 12.15
C HIS A 290 22.20 -0.91 13.42
N ILE A 291 23.03 0.13 13.47
CA ILE A 291 23.79 0.53 14.65
C ILE A 291 23.50 2.00 14.95
N LYS A 292 23.23 2.28 16.22
CA LYS A 292 23.20 3.64 16.75
C LYS A 292 24.16 3.68 17.95
N TRP A 293 25.11 4.60 17.93
CA TRP A 293 26.07 4.77 19.00
C TRP A 293 26.20 6.24 19.38
N ASN A 294 25.78 6.56 20.58
CA ASN A 294 25.97 7.87 21.18
C ASN A 294 27.34 7.88 21.82
N ILE A 295 28.39 8.30 21.08
CA ILE A 295 29.79 8.35 21.51
C ILE A 295 29.95 9.38 22.62
N THR A 296 29.29 10.53 22.45
CA THR A 296 29.19 11.58 23.47
C THR A 296 27.77 12.15 23.46
N ARG A 297 27.45 13.06 24.39
CA ARG A 297 26.16 13.76 24.39
C ARG A 297 25.91 14.59 23.13
N LEU A 298 26.97 14.96 22.40
CA LEU A 298 26.92 15.79 21.21
C LEU A 298 27.16 15.01 19.92
N LEU A 299 27.70 13.79 20.01
CA LEU A 299 28.10 13.00 18.85
C LEU A 299 27.37 11.66 18.83
N THR A 300 26.53 11.46 17.83
CA THR A 300 25.84 10.20 17.56
C THR A 300 26.25 9.65 16.19
N LEU A 301 26.75 8.43 16.18
CA LEU A 301 26.98 7.65 14.95
C LEU A 301 25.77 6.76 14.68
N ARG A 302 25.31 6.74 13.43
CA ARG A 302 24.28 5.82 12.93
C ARG A 302 24.75 5.20 11.63
N ALA A 303 24.61 3.88 11.52
CA ALA A 303 24.87 3.15 10.30
C ALA A 303 23.76 2.13 10.08
N SER A 304 23.36 1.95 8.81
CA SER A 304 22.42 0.92 8.41
C SER A 304 22.81 0.33 7.08
N ALA A 305 22.66 -0.97 6.95
CA ALA A 305 22.83 -1.69 5.69
C ALA A 305 21.83 -2.84 5.64
N GLY A 306 21.37 -3.16 4.44
CA GLY A 306 20.45 -4.27 4.22
C GLY A 306 20.21 -4.53 2.75
N LEU A 307 19.70 -5.72 2.46
CA LEU A 307 19.23 -6.12 1.15
C LEU A 307 17.70 -6.17 1.16
N GLY A 308 17.10 -5.84 0.03
CA GLY A 308 15.69 -5.98 -0.24
C GLY A 308 15.48 -6.43 -1.69
N TYR A 309 14.33 -6.97 -1.98
CA TYR A 309 13.89 -7.26 -3.34
C TYR A 309 12.44 -6.80 -3.52
N ARG A 310 12.05 -6.59 -4.75
CA ARG A 310 10.71 -6.19 -5.14
C ARG A 310 10.32 -6.91 -6.43
N SER A 311 9.08 -7.33 -6.50
CA SER A 311 8.46 -7.73 -7.75
C SER A 311 8.08 -6.50 -8.56
N THR A 312 8.34 -6.54 -9.87
CA THR A 312 8.04 -5.43 -10.76
C THR A 312 6.71 -5.67 -11.45
N ASN A 313 5.78 -4.74 -11.37
CA ASN A 313 4.62 -4.73 -12.26
C ASN A 313 4.86 -3.74 -13.40
N LEU A 314 5.00 -4.26 -14.62
CA LEU A 314 5.42 -3.48 -15.77
C LEU A 314 4.46 -2.32 -16.10
N VAL A 315 3.16 -2.56 -15.99
CA VAL A 315 2.12 -1.59 -16.36
C VAL A 315 1.80 -0.65 -15.20
N THR A 316 1.51 -1.18 -14.01
CA THR A 316 1.10 -0.35 -12.87
C THR A 316 2.21 0.53 -12.33
N ASP A 317 3.46 0.06 -12.36
CA ASP A 317 4.63 0.87 -12.00
C ASP A 317 4.86 2.04 -12.98
N ASN A 318 4.32 1.96 -14.20
CA ASN A 318 4.52 2.91 -15.28
C ASN A 318 3.21 3.38 -15.92
N ILE A 319 2.12 3.46 -15.17
CA ILE A 319 0.78 3.76 -15.70
C ILE A 319 0.72 5.07 -16.52
N GLY A 320 1.59 6.02 -16.24
CA GLY A 320 1.73 7.25 -17.02
C GLY A 320 2.10 7.04 -18.49
N VAL A 321 2.69 5.88 -18.84
CA VAL A 321 2.99 5.53 -20.25
C VAL A 321 1.71 5.32 -21.05
N LEU A 322 0.58 5.01 -20.40
CA LEU A 322 -0.71 4.86 -21.05
C LEU A 322 -1.26 6.19 -21.63
N ALA A 323 -0.75 7.33 -21.13
CA ALA A 323 -1.10 8.66 -21.65
C ALA A 323 -0.41 8.94 -23.00
N THR A 324 -0.56 8.05 -23.96
CA THR A 324 0.03 8.14 -25.30
C THR A 324 -0.97 7.68 -26.38
N GLY A 325 -0.87 8.25 -27.56
CA GLY A 325 -1.56 7.75 -28.76
C GLY A 325 -0.74 6.74 -29.57
N ARG A 326 0.40 6.26 -29.01
CA ARG A 326 1.29 5.33 -29.71
C ARG A 326 0.84 3.89 -29.46
N ARG A 327 1.15 3.04 -30.44
CA ARG A 327 1.01 1.60 -30.33
C ARG A 327 2.10 1.05 -29.41
N PHE A 328 1.71 0.21 -28.44
CA PHE A 328 2.65 -0.58 -27.67
C PHE A 328 3.18 -1.72 -28.53
N ALA A 329 4.51 -1.95 -28.49
CA ALA A 329 5.17 -3.09 -29.07
C ALA A 329 6.14 -3.64 -28.02
N PHE A 330 6.02 -4.94 -27.75
CA PHE A 330 6.96 -5.64 -26.89
C PHE A 330 7.96 -6.34 -27.81
N ASP A 331 9.14 -5.72 -28.01
CA ASP A 331 10.20 -6.28 -28.86
C ASP A 331 10.77 -7.56 -28.27
N GLY A 332 11.00 -8.58 -29.15
CA GLY A 332 11.62 -9.85 -28.80
C GLY A 332 10.64 -11.01 -28.54
N TYR A 333 9.35 -10.73 -28.41
CA TYR A 333 8.33 -11.78 -28.32
C TYR A 333 7.57 -11.87 -29.63
N ALA A 334 7.64 -13.05 -30.25
CA ALA A 334 7.07 -13.28 -31.56
C ALA A 334 5.58 -12.97 -31.59
N TRP A 335 5.17 -12.26 -32.61
CA TRP A 335 3.87 -11.69 -32.88
C TRP A 335 2.78 -12.72 -33.22
N ASN A 336 2.83 -13.93 -32.69
CA ASN A 336 1.97 -15.05 -33.05
C ASN A 336 0.66 -15.17 -32.25
N GLY A 337 0.28 -14.14 -31.52
CA GLY A 337 -1.02 -14.10 -30.84
C GLY A 337 -1.09 -14.70 -29.45
N ASP A 338 -0.12 -15.49 -29.05
CA ASP A 338 -0.02 -16.05 -27.70
C ASP A 338 1.11 -15.34 -26.92
N TYR A 339 0.74 -14.21 -26.27
CA TYR A 339 1.64 -13.58 -25.31
C TYR A 339 1.57 -14.32 -23.98
N ASP A 340 2.62 -15.04 -23.64
CA ASP A 340 2.81 -15.51 -22.29
C ASP A 340 3.46 -14.37 -21.45
N PHE A 341 2.58 -13.53 -20.86
CA PHE A 341 3.02 -12.47 -19.95
C PHE A 341 3.77 -13.02 -18.74
N HIS A 342 3.53 -14.26 -18.31
CA HIS A 342 4.30 -14.91 -17.27
C HIS A 342 5.79 -15.02 -17.64
N THR A 343 6.08 -15.40 -18.87
CA THR A 343 7.46 -15.44 -19.37
C THR A 343 8.05 -14.04 -19.45
N LEU A 344 7.29 -13.05 -19.92
CA LEU A 344 7.72 -11.65 -19.99
C LEU A 344 8.11 -11.12 -18.60
N TYR A 345 7.22 -11.23 -17.61
CA TYR A 345 7.50 -10.78 -16.24
C TYR A 345 8.66 -11.52 -15.60
N ARG A 346 8.78 -12.82 -15.81
CA ARG A 346 9.86 -13.64 -15.26
C ARG A 346 11.22 -13.31 -15.87
N ASP A 347 11.28 -13.01 -17.16
CA ASP A 347 12.54 -12.80 -17.87
C ASP A 347 13.09 -11.37 -17.72
N PHE A 348 12.26 -10.39 -17.31
CA PHE A 348 12.71 -9.03 -17.01
C PHE A 348 13.20 -8.83 -15.56
N ASN A 349 13.08 -9.81 -14.68
CA ASN A 349 13.54 -9.81 -13.29
C ASN A 349 14.56 -10.94 -13.07
#